data_8829cec8069e5205ffc38b889293a90e
#
_entry.id   8829cec8069e5205ffc38b889293a90e
#
_cell.length_a   1.000
_cell.length_b   1.000
_cell.length_c   1.000
_cell.angle_alpha   90.00
_cell.angle_beta   90.00
_cell.angle_gamma   90.00
#
_symmetry.space_group_name_H-M   'P 1'
#
loop_
_entity.id
_entity.type
_entity.pdbx_description
1 polymer ?
#
loop_
_entity_poly.entity_id
_entity_poly.type
_entity_poly.pdbx_seq_one_letter_code
_entity_poly.pdbx_strand_id
1 'polypeptide(L)'
;MESSDAGTLLFSWRGCLFRVPDQVQAPKAGSLFFCRHLDFRSDEAVLEIGAGIGLAAVLAARAGCRVIATDVVPAAVECARANAVLNGVADKLEVRLGDCFEPVHGQSFDLICTSPPQMPTPADRERADATAAADNGGPDGWALLDRVIAGAPAHLAPGGRLVFTLFGFLGVKAALARLHHVGFEPTILGQETQAFPRIGYERIEHIRALDAEATLPPHGWPATVERYVVQGAWQGTGQGTRTEDPAR
;
A
#
# COMPACT_ATOMS: atom_id res chain seq x y z
N MET A 1 31.72 12.28 -18.92
CA MET A 1 30.35 12.24 -18.39
C MET A 1 30.49 11.98 -16.89
N GLU A 2 30.54 13.05 -16.11
CA GLU A 2 30.56 12.96 -14.65
C GLU A 2 29.13 12.63 -14.20
N SER A 3 28.93 11.45 -13.67
CA SER A 3 27.69 11.05 -12.98
C SER A 3 27.65 11.83 -11.67
N SER A 4 26.76 12.81 -11.57
CA SER A 4 26.47 13.49 -10.33
C SER A 4 25.66 12.52 -9.43
N ASP A 5 26.34 11.73 -8.63
CA ASP A 5 25.75 10.92 -7.53
C ASP A 5 25.37 11.80 -6.31
N ALA A 6 25.38 13.11 -6.46
CA ALA A 6 24.91 14.06 -5.48
C ALA A 6 23.39 13.92 -5.35
N GLY A 7 22.90 13.44 -4.19
CA GLY A 7 21.48 13.33 -3.88
C GLY A 7 20.90 11.90 -3.86
N THR A 8 21.72 10.87 -3.83
CA THR A 8 21.24 9.48 -3.65
C THR A 8 21.50 8.99 -2.23
N LEU A 9 20.43 8.73 -1.46
CA LEU A 9 20.52 8.09 -0.15
C LEU A 9 20.67 6.57 -0.33
N LEU A 10 21.55 5.95 0.46
CA LEU A 10 21.62 4.49 0.59
C LEU A 10 20.88 4.05 1.87
N PHE A 11 20.00 3.09 1.71
CA PHE A 11 19.21 2.51 2.79
C PHE A 11 19.35 1.00 2.79
N SER A 12 19.60 0.40 3.96
CA SER A 12 19.70 -1.06 4.08
C SER A 12 18.67 -1.60 5.05
N TRP A 13 17.99 -2.70 4.69
CA TRP A 13 17.03 -3.34 5.55
C TRP A 13 16.81 -4.82 5.20
N ARG A 14 16.76 -5.69 6.21
CA ARG A 14 16.59 -7.14 6.06
C ARG A 14 17.55 -7.78 5.03
N GLY A 15 18.81 -7.34 5.02
CA GLY A 15 19.83 -7.86 4.12
C GLY A 15 19.71 -7.41 2.66
N CYS A 16 18.81 -6.44 2.39
CA CYS A 16 18.69 -5.76 1.10
C CYS A 16 19.28 -4.36 1.17
N LEU A 17 19.80 -3.88 0.04
CA LEU A 17 20.33 -2.53 -0.12
C LEU A 17 19.46 -1.77 -1.13
N PHE A 18 19.10 -0.52 -0.81
CA PHE A 18 18.25 0.31 -1.65
C PHE A 18 18.94 1.65 -1.94
N ARG A 19 18.90 2.06 -3.18
CA ARG A 19 19.18 3.44 -3.60
C ARG A 19 17.87 4.22 -3.56
N VAL A 20 17.93 5.44 -3.01
CA VAL A 20 16.79 6.34 -2.90
C VAL A 20 17.19 7.68 -3.51
N PRO A 21 16.83 7.94 -4.78
CA PRO A 21 17.08 9.23 -5.42
C PRO A 21 16.16 10.31 -4.86
N ASP A 22 16.55 11.58 -4.97
CA ASP A 22 15.82 12.73 -4.41
C ASP A 22 14.37 12.84 -4.91
N GLN A 23 14.08 12.32 -6.11
CA GLN A 23 12.74 12.36 -6.71
C GLN A 23 11.79 11.30 -6.16
N VAL A 24 12.29 10.36 -5.34
CA VAL A 24 11.49 9.26 -4.77
C VAL A 24 11.48 9.35 -3.26
N GLN A 25 10.32 9.21 -2.66
CA GLN A 25 10.18 9.28 -1.21
C GLN A 25 10.96 8.16 -0.52
N ALA A 26 11.82 8.51 0.44
CA ALA A 26 12.50 7.53 1.27
C ALA A 26 11.50 6.76 2.14
N PRO A 27 11.78 5.47 2.46
CA PRO A 27 10.93 4.70 3.36
C PRO A 27 10.79 5.37 4.73
N LYS A 28 9.57 5.50 5.19
CA LYS A 28 9.24 5.99 6.53
C LYS A 28 8.98 4.82 7.48
N ALA A 29 8.82 5.09 8.76
CA ALA A 29 8.47 4.09 9.78
C ALA A 29 7.25 3.24 9.36
N GLY A 30 6.23 3.86 8.72
CA GLY A 30 5.07 3.16 8.18
C GLY A 30 5.39 2.14 7.11
N SER A 31 6.35 2.42 6.21
CA SER A 31 6.78 1.45 5.18
C SER A 31 7.49 0.24 5.81
N LEU A 32 8.31 0.47 6.83
CA LEU A 32 9.00 -0.60 7.55
C LEU A 32 8.02 -1.43 8.39
N PHE A 33 7.07 -0.78 9.05
CA PHE A 33 6.00 -1.44 9.79
C PHE A 33 5.16 -2.32 8.87
N PHE A 34 4.76 -1.82 7.70
CA PHE A 34 4.08 -2.59 6.67
C PHE A 34 4.84 -3.85 6.29
N CYS A 35 6.09 -3.71 5.86
CA CYS A 35 6.91 -4.83 5.43
C CYS A 35 7.23 -5.85 6.55
N ARG A 36 7.11 -5.46 7.84
CA ARG A 36 7.23 -6.42 8.95
C ARG A 36 6.06 -7.38 9.06
N HIS A 37 4.89 -6.99 8.54
CA HIS A 37 3.64 -7.74 8.62
C HIS A 37 3.25 -8.41 7.30
N LEU A 38 4.06 -8.26 6.26
CA LEU A 38 3.88 -9.02 5.02
C LEU A 38 4.48 -10.42 5.18
N ASP A 39 3.64 -11.43 5.04
CA ASP A 39 4.03 -12.84 4.99
C ASP A 39 4.12 -13.27 3.52
N PHE A 40 5.34 -13.48 3.02
CA PHE A 40 5.61 -13.91 1.66
C PHE A 40 5.89 -15.40 1.64
N ARG A 41 5.15 -16.14 0.82
CA ARG A 41 5.37 -17.56 0.61
C ARG A 41 6.04 -17.79 -0.72
N SER A 42 7.03 -18.70 -0.78
CA SER A 42 7.71 -19.02 -2.02
C SER A 42 6.72 -19.39 -3.12
N ASP A 43 7.03 -18.98 -4.35
CA ASP A 43 6.25 -19.22 -5.56
C ASP A 43 4.90 -18.48 -5.67
N GLU A 44 4.50 -17.70 -4.65
CA GLU A 44 3.32 -16.84 -4.76
C GLU A 44 3.48 -15.80 -5.89
N ALA A 45 2.38 -15.52 -6.58
CA ALA A 45 2.24 -14.36 -7.45
C ALA A 45 1.82 -13.15 -6.60
N VAL A 46 2.67 -12.12 -6.55
CA VAL A 46 2.48 -10.92 -5.70
C VAL A 46 2.33 -9.69 -6.57
N LEU A 47 1.33 -8.87 -6.26
CA LEU A 47 1.18 -7.52 -6.79
C LEU A 47 1.43 -6.49 -5.69
N GLU A 48 2.41 -5.59 -5.87
CA GLU A 48 2.55 -4.37 -5.07
C GLU A 48 2.00 -3.19 -5.85
N ILE A 49 1.03 -2.46 -5.28
CA ILE A 49 0.51 -1.20 -5.83
C ILE A 49 1.15 -0.03 -5.11
N GLY A 50 1.81 0.88 -5.86
CA GLY A 50 2.61 1.96 -5.31
C GLY A 50 4.01 1.50 -4.89
N ALA A 51 4.82 1.06 -5.85
CA ALA A 51 6.13 0.45 -5.62
C ALA A 51 7.13 1.35 -4.88
N GLY A 52 7.09 2.67 -5.12
CA GLY A 52 8.06 3.61 -4.58
C GLY A 52 9.50 3.17 -4.90
N ILE A 53 10.31 2.90 -3.87
CA ILE A 53 11.67 2.36 -4.04
C ILE A 53 11.71 0.85 -4.30
N GLY A 54 10.58 0.15 -4.34
CA GLY A 54 10.48 -1.29 -4.49
C GLY A 54 10.74 -2.08 -3.19
N LEU A 55 10.48 -1.48 -2.02
CA LEU A 55 10.85 -2.10 -0.75
C LEU A 55 10.14 -3.44 -0.52
N ALA A 56 8.81 -3.50 -0.60
CA ALA A 56 8.06 -4.73 -0.39
C ALA A 56 8.26 -5.70 -1.57
N ALA A 57 8.29 -5.19 -2.82
CA ALA A 57 8.51 -6.00 -4.01
C ALA A 57 9.85 -6.74 -3.99
N VAL A 58 10.95 -6.05 -3.65
CA VAL A 58 12.28 -6.68 -3.53
C VAL A 58 12.29 -7.74 -2.43
N LEU A 59 11.66 -7.48 -1.28
CA LEU A 59 11.56 -8.46 -0.19
C LEU A 59 10.75 -9.70 -0.61
N ALA A 60 9.63 -9.52 -1.31
CA ALA A 60 8.82 -10.60 -1.84
C ALA A 60 9.61 -11.45 -2.85
N ALA A 61 10.31 -10.80 -3.80
CA ALA A 61 11.13 -11.48 -4.78
C ALA A 61 12.30 -12.26 -4.12
N ARG A 62 12.92 -11.70 -3.07
CA ARG A 62 13.93 -12.38 -2.25
C ARG A 62 13.37 -13.58 -1.50
N ALA A 63 12.10 -13.54 -1.11
CA ALA A 63 11.41 -14.68 -0.49
C ALA A 63 11.02 -15.78 -1.48
N GLY A 64 11.27 -15.57 -2.78
CA GLY A 64 10.98 -16.55 -3.83
C GLY A 64 9.70 -16.30 -4.62
N CYS A 65 8.98 -15.21 -4.34
CA CYS A 65 7.76 -14.85 -5.06
C CYS A 65 8.05 -14.40 -6.49
N ARG A 66 7.04 -14.52 -7.36
CA ARG A 66 6.96 -13.86 -8.66
C ARG A 66 6.22 -12.54 -8.46
N VAL A 67 6.87 -11.42 -8.70
CA VAL A 67 6.36 -10.11 -8.29
C VAL A 67 6.13 -9.22 -9.50
N ILE A 68 4.96 -8.58 -9.52
CA ILE A 68 4.71 -7.40 -10.33
C ILE A 68 4.50 -6.23 -9.35
N ALA A 69 5.16 -5.11 -9.61
CA ALA A 69 4.95 -3.88 -8.87
C ALA A 69 4.50 -2.78 -9.82
N THR A 70 3.55 -1.94 -9.42
CA THR A 70 3.05 -0.82 -10.23
C THR A 70 3.28 0.50 -9.51
N ASP A 71 3.55 1.56 -10.27
CA ASP A 71 3.60 2.92 -9.76
C ASP A 71 3.22 3.92 -10.86
N VAL A 72 2.59 5.04 -10.48
CA VAL A 72 2.23 6.12 -11.40
C VAL A 72 3.39 7.10 -11.66
N VAL A 73 4.44 7.05 -10.82
CA VAL A 73 5.59 7.96 -10.89
C VAL A 73 6.73 7.29 -11.65
N PRO A 74 7.13 7.80 -12.84
CA PRO A 74 8.20 7.19 -13.63
C PRO A 74 9.52 7.02 -12.87
N ALA A 75 9.90 8.01 -12.05
CA ALA A 75 11.12 7.94 -11.23
C ALA A 75 11.07 6.81 -10.19
N ALA A 76 9.88 6.51 -9.62
CA ALA A 76 9.69 5.39 -8.72
C ALA A 76 9.85 4.03 -9.44
N VAL A 77 9.27 3.92 -10.65
CA VAL A 77 9.43 2.71 -11.48
C VAL A 77 10.90 2.45 -11.81
N GLU A 78 11.64 3.46 -12.23
CA GLU A 78 13.08 3.34 -12.52
C GLU A 78 13.89 3.00 -11.26
N CYS A 79 13.57 3.64 -10.13
CA CYS A 79 14.19 3.37 -8.85
C CYS A 79 13.96 1.91 -8.39
N ALA A 80 12.72 1.43 -8.45
CA ALA A 80 12.38 0.06 -8.07
C ALA A 80 13.06 -0.98 -8.97
N ARG A 81 13.14 -0.74 -10.29
CA ARG A 81 13.90 -1.58 -11.23
C ARG A 81 15.39 -1.62 -10.90
N ALA A 82 16.01 -0.47 -10.63
CA ALA A 82 17.41 -0.40 -10.25
C ALA A 82 17.67 -1.13 -8.93
N ASN A 83 16.76 -1.03 -7.96
CA ASN A 83 16.85 -1.74 -6.70
C ASN A 83 16.63 -3.26 -6.85
N ALA A 84 15.79 -3.70 -7.80
CA ALA A 84 15.66 -5.12 -8.15
C ALA A 84 16.98 -5.69 -8.67
N VAL A 85 17.66 -4.97 -9.57
CA VAL A 85 18.97 -5.34 -10.08
C VAL A 85 20.01 -5.37 -8.95
N LEU A 86 20.05 -4.32 -8.12
CA LEU A 86 20.99 -4.19 -7.00
C LEU A 86 20.89 -5.35 -6.00
N ASN A 87 19.69 -5.91 -5.83
CA ASN A 87 19.44 -7.03 -4.92
C ASN A 87 19.41 -8.41 -5.59
N GLY A 88 19.72 -8.49 -6.90
CA GLY A 88 19.80 -9.76 -7.64
C GLY A 88 18.46 -10.46 -7.79
N VAL A 89 17.35 -9.71 -7.94
CA VAL A 89 15.98 -10.24 -8.08
C VAL A 89 15.26 -9.74 -9.34
N ALA A 90 15.98 -9.17 -10.29
CA ALA A 90 15.39 -8.60 -11.50
C ALA A 90 14.71 -9.66 -12.41
N ASP A 91 15.04 -10.94 -12.26
CA ASP A 91 14.40 -12.06 -12.93
C ASP A 91 13.04 -12.45 -12.32
N LYS A 92 12.77 -12.02 -11.08
CA LYS A 92 11.54 -12.33 -10.34
C LYS A 92 10.64 -11.11 -10.10
N LEU A 93 11.14 -9.90 -10.36
CA LEU A 93 10.42 -8.65 -10.14
C LEU A 93 10.30 -7.83 -11.42
N GLU A 94 9.07 -7.71 -11.92
CA GLU A 94 8.71 -6.79 -12.99
C GLU A 94 8.08 -5.52 -12.43
N VAL A 95 8.56 -4.33 -12.84
CA VAL A 95 8.00 -3.05 -12.40
C VAL A 95 7.38 -2.35 -13.59
N ARG A 96 6.12 -1.96 -13.48
CA ARG A 96 5.30 -1.35 -14.54
C ARG A 96 4.84 0.07 -14.17
N LEU A 97 4.91 0.98 -15.14
CA LEU A 97 4.31 2.30 -15.02
C LEU A 97 2.82 2.20 -15.30
N GLY A 98 2.01 2.78 -14.42
CA GLY A 98 0.57 2.90 -14.60
C GLY A 98 -0.21 2.99 -13.30
N ASP A 99 -1.50 3.25 -13.39
CA ASP A 99 -2.34 3.53 -12.25
C ASP A 99 -3.04 2.26 -11.75
N CYS A 100 -2.84 1.97 -10.48
CA CYS A 100 -3.51 0.89 -9.74
C CYS A 100 -3.42 -0.47 -10.49
N PHE A 101 -4.53 -1.01 -10.98
CA PHE A 101 -4.62 -2.30 -11.68
C PHE A 101 -4.46 -2.20 -13.21
N GLU A 102 -4.43 -1.01 -13.79
CA GLU A 102 -4.36 -0.86 -15.25
C GLU A 102 -3.22 -1.66 -15.89
N PRO A 103 -1.98 -1.66 -15.34
CA PRO A 103 -0.89 -2.40 -15.97
C PRO A 103 -0.98 -3.92 -15.82
N VAL A 104 -1.93 -4.44 -15.03
CA VAL A 104 -2.04 -5.86 -14.68
C VAL A 104 -3.41 -6.46 -15.07
N HIS A 105 -4.10 -5.80 -16.00
CA HIS A 105 -5.43 -6.25 -16.43
C HIS A 105 -5.45 -7.72 -16.86
N GLY A 106 -6.43 -8.48 -16.36
CA GLY A 106 -6.58 -9.91 -16.64
C GLY A 106 -5.57 -10.83 -15.93
N GLN A 107 -4.74 -10.31 -15.03
CA GLN A 107 -3.81 -11.10 -14.22
C GLN A 107 -4.40 -11.37 -12.83
N SER A 108 -3.97 -12.49 -12.22
CA SER A 108 -4.43 -12.93 -10.90
C SER A 108 -3.25 -13.18 -9.97
N PHE A 109 -3.41 -12.83 -8.68
CA PHE A 109 -2.35 -12.82 -7.67
C PHE A 109 -2.80 -13.54 -6.40
N ASP A 110 -1.85 -14.16 -5.71
CA ASP A 110 -2.05 -14.76 -4.38
C ASP A 110 -2.01 -13.70 -3.27
N LEU A 111 -1.24 -12.64 -3.49
CA LEU A 111 -1.15 -11.49 -2.59
C LEU A 111 -1.19 -10.21 -3.39
N ILE A 112 -2.11 -9.31 -3.02
CA ILE A 112 -2.07 -7.91 -3.41
C ILE A 112 -1.69 -7.10 -2.18
N CYS A 113 -0.70 -6.23 -2.27
CA CYS A 113 -0.28 -5.42 -1.12
C CYS A 113 -0.06 -3.96 -1.52
N THR A 114 -0.32 -3.04 -0.58
CA THR A 114 -0.14 -1.61 -0.80
C THR A 114 0.06 -0.84 0.50
N SER A 115 0.93 0.17 0.44
CA SER A 115 1.03 1.22 1.47
C SER A 115 0.70 2.57 0.82
N PRO A 116 -0.59 2.82 0.52
CA PRO A 116 -1.01 3.91 -0.37
C PRO A 116 -0.90 5.27 0.31
N PRO A 117 -0.93 6.38 -0.46
CA PRO A 117 -1.15 7.70 0.09
C PRO A 117 -2.51 7.75 0.79
N GLN A 118 -2.53 8.21 2.04
CA GLN A 118 -3.71 8.18 2.91
C GLN A 118 -3.94 9.48 3.66
N MET A 119 -3.12 10.50 3.41
CA MET A 119 -3.31 11.77 4.10
C MET A 119 -4.50 12.51 3.49
N PRO A 120 -5.59 12.74 4.27
CA PRO A 120 -6.71 13.55 3.80
C PRO A 120 -6.22 14.90 3.31
N THR A 121 -6.57 15.24 2.07
CA THR A 121 -6.04 16.40 1.36
C THR A 121 -7.19 17.20 0.78
N PRO A 122 -7.59 18.32 1.41
CA PRO A 122 -8.57 19.22 0.82
C PRO A 122 -8.01 19.84 -0.48
N ALA A 123 -8.88 20.17 -1.42
CA ALA A 123 -8.49 20.60 -2.77
C ALA A 123 -7.55 21.83 -2.79
N ASP A 124 -7.70 22.75 -1.83
CA ASP A 124 -6.84 23.93 -1.67
C ASP A 124 -5.46 23.61 -1.08
N ARG A 125 -5.24 22.38 -0.64
CA ARG A 125 -3.97 21.87 -0.07
C ARG A 125 -3.33 20.79 -0.92
N GLU A 126 -3.87 20.51 -2.08
CA GLU A 126 -3.30 19.55 -3.01
C GLU A 126 -1.97 20.06 -3.56
N ARG A 127 -0.95 19.22 -3.51
CA ARG A 127 0.40 19.56 -3.97
C ARG A 127 0.65 18.86 -5.30
N ALA A 128 1.37 19.53 -6.19
CA ALA A 128 1.71 19.02 -7.52
C ALA A 128 3.21 18.66 -7.66
N ASP A 129 3.99 18.66 -6.57
CA ASP A 129 5.41 18.29 -6.62
C ASP A 129 5.61 16.76 -6.74
N ALA A 130 6.84 16.34 -7.04
CA ALA A 130 7.18 14.94 -7.29
C ALA A 130 6.86 14.00 -6.13
N THR A 131 6.76 14.51 -4.88
CA THR A 131 6.42 13.71 -3.70
C THR A 131 4.94 13.74 -3.36
N ALA A 132 4.16 14.59 -4.02
CA ALA A 132 2.74 14.79 -3.76
C ALA A 132 1.92 13.50 -3.95
N ALA A 133 2.25 12.72 -4.96
CA ALA A 133 1.59 11.44 -5.22
C ALA A 133 1.66 10.47 -4.03
N ALA A 134 2.73 10.54 -3.24
CA ALA A 134 2.90 9.70 -2.05
C ALA A 134 2.19 10.23 -0.79
N ASP A 135 1.74 11.49 -0.80
CA ASP A 135 1.14 12.15 0.37
C ASP A 135 -0.36 12.48 0.17
N ASN A 136 -0.85 12.64 -1.07
CA ASN A 136 -2.23 13.02 -1.33
C ASN A 136 -3.16 11.80 -1.34
N GLY A 137 -3.92 11.61 -0.26
CA GLY A 137 -4.88 10.53 -0.13
C GLY A 137 -6.29 10.85 -0.67
N GLY A 138 -6.44 11.99 -1.36
CA GLY A 138 -7.76 12.53 -1.73
C GLY A 138 -8.46 13.24 -0.56
N PRO A 139 -9.68 13.74 -0.75
CA PRO A 139 -10.37 14.58 0.24
C PRO A 139 -10.52 13.93 1.62
N ASP A 140 -10.69 12.64 1.67
CA ASP A 140 -10.96 11.85 2.88
C ASP A 140 -9.86 10.83 3.23
N GLY A 141 -8.80 10.74 2.41
CA GLY A 141 -7.70 9.80 2.61
C GLY A 141 -7.93 8.40 2.04
N TRP A 142 -9.07 8.14 1.41
CA TRP A 142 -9.47 6.82 0.90
C TRP A 142 -9.32 6.67 -0.63
N ALA A 143 -8.99 7.73 -1.36
CA ALA A 143 -9.10 7.77 -2.82
C ALA A 143 -8.44 6.58 -3.55
N LEU A 144 -7.21 6.21 -3.21
CA LEU A 144 -6.57 5.02 -3.81
C LEU A 144 -7.03 3.73 -3.14
N LEU A 145 -7.18 3.73 -1.81
CA LEU A 145 -7.48 2.52 -1.07
C LEU A 145 -8.89 1.98 -1.40
N ASP A 146 -9.88 2.83 -1.59
CA ASP A 146 -11.22 2.42 -2.05
C ASP A 146 -11.17 1.75 -3.42
N ARG A 147 -10.36 2.27 -4.36
CA ARG A 147 -10.14 1.66 -5.68
C ARG A 147 -9.45 0.31 -5.57
N VAL A 148 -8.45 0.20 -4.69
CA VAL A 148 -7.73 -1.07 -4.45
C VAL A 148 -8.67 -2.11 -3.85
N ILE A 149 -9.43 -1.78 -2.80
CA ILE A 149 -10.38 -2.69 -2.16
C ILE A 149 -11.45 -3.16 -3.17
N ALA A 150 -12.03 -2.23 -3.94
CA ALA A 150 -13.06 -2.57 -4.93
C ALA A 150 -12.53 -3.40 -6.10
N GLY A 151 -11.30 -3.15 -6.55
CA GLY A 151 -10.70 -3.85 -7.70
C GLY A 151 -10.04 -5.19 -7.35
N ALA A 152 -9.59 -5.38 -6.11
CA ALA A 152 -8.84 -6.56 -5.70
C ALA A 152 -9.55 -7.89 -5.98
N PRO A 153 -10.88 -8.07 -5.82
CA PRO A 153 -11.56 -9.33 -6.13
C PRO A 153 -11.37 -9.81 -7.57
N ALA A 154 -11.28 -8.91 -8.54
CA ALA A 154 -11.07 -9.25 -9.95
C ALA A 154 -9.63 -9.69 -10.26
N HIS A 155 -8.70 -9.43 -9.33
CA HIS A 155 -7.27 -9.67 -9.47
C HIS A 155 -6.70 -10.62 -8.41
N LEU A 156 -7.52 -11.21 -7.54
CA LEU A 156 -7.08 -12.21 -6.58
C LEU A 156 -7.43 -13.61 -7.04
N ALA A 157 -6.49 -14.52 -6.89
CA ALA A 157 -6.73 -15.94 -6.97
C ALA A 157 -7.65 -16.40 -5.83
N PRO A 158 -8.42 -17.50 -5.98
CA PRO A 158 -9.14 -18.09 -4.86
C PRO A 158 -8.21 -18.39 -3.68
N GLY A 159 -8.57 -17.95 -2.48
CA GLY A 159 -7.72 -18.04 -1.28
C GLY A 159 -6.63 -16.99 -1.19
N GLY A 160 -6.58 -16.07 -2.13
CA GLY A 160 -5.66 -14.93 -2.12
C GLY A 160 -6.01 -13.90 -1.04
N ARG A 161 -5.14 -12.91 -0.87
CA ARG A 161 -5.30 -11.89 0.19
C ARG A 161 -4.88 -10.50 -0.26
N LEU A 162 -5.60 -9.50 0.23
CA LEU A 162 -5.25 -8.09 0.13
C LEU A 162 -4.66 -7.63 1.46
N VAL A 163 -3.49 -6.98 1.45
CA VAL A 163 -2.86 -6.43 2.66
C VAL A 163 -2.51 -4.96 2.44
N PHE A 164 -2.90 -4.10 3.38
CA PHE A 164 -2.60 -2.67 3.29
C PHE A 164 -2.34 -2.02 4.65
N THR A 165 -1.69 -0.86 4.62
CA THR A 165 -1.56 -0.02 5.83
C THR A 165 -2.78 0.89 5.98
N LEU A 166 -3.06 1.30 7.23
CA LEU A 166 -4.13 2.23 7.55
C LEU A 166 -3.69 3.18 8.67
N PHE A 167 -3.92 4.48 8.53
CA PHE A 167 -3.88 5.41 9.65
C PHE A 167 -5.14 5.30 10.50
N GLY A 168 -5.01 5.34 11.83
CA GLY A 168 -6.12 5.22 12.77
C GLY A 168 -7.23 6.25 12.55
N PHE A 169 -6.86 7.49 12.23
CA PHE A 169 -7.84 8.56 11.97
C PHE A 169 -8.73 8.34 10.74
N LEU A 170 -8.41 7.39 9.87
CA LEU A 170 -9.30 6.97 8.79
C LEU A 170 -10.39 6.00 9.26
N GLY A 171 -10.24 5.46 10.47
CA GLY A 171 -11.21 4.55 11.06
C GLY A 171 -10.97 3.07 10.74
N VAL A 172 -10.59 2.31 11.74
CA VAL A 172 -10.40 0.85 11.59
C VAL A 172 -11.72 0.16 11.27
N LYS A 173 -12.80 0.53 11.95
CA LYS A 173 -14.14 -0.03 11.68
C LYS A 173 -14.58 0.25 10.25
N ALA A 174 -14.28 1.45 9.74
CA ALA A 174 -14.56 1.82 8.36
C ALA A 174 -13.79 0.95 7.35
N ALA A 175 -12.52 0.62 7.63
CA ALA A 175 -11.72 -0.28 6.80
C ALA A 175 -12.29 -1.70 6.78
N LEU A 176 -12.60 -2.26 7.96
CA LEU A 176 -13.18 -3.60 8.07
C LEU A 176 -14.53 -3.69 7.36
N ALA A 177 -15.39 -2.66 7.52
CA ALA A 177 -16.69 -2.61 6.84
C ALA A 177 -16.55 -2.57 5.31
N ARG A 178 -15.59 -1.80 4.77
CA ARG A 178 -15.32 -1.77 3.32
C ARG A 178 -14.87 -3.13 2.79
N LEU A 179 -14.01 -3.81 3.50
CA LEU A 179 -13.56 -5.16 3.14
C LEU A 179 -14.72 -6.17 3.16
N HIS A 180 -15.52 -6.18 4.22
CA HIS A 180 -16.71 -7.04 4.31
C HIS A 180 -17.72 -6.78 3.19
N HIS A 181 -17.97 -5.49 2.86
CA HIS A 181 -18.89 -5.11 1.79
C HIS A 181 -18.51 -5.72 0.43
N VAL A 182 -17.23 -5.91 0.17
CA VAL A 182 -16.71 -6.47 -1.09
C VAL A 182 -16.52 -7.98 -1.03
N GLY A 183 -16.76 -8.60 0.14
CA GLY A 183 -16.70 -10.06 0.32
C GLY A 183 -15.38 -10.59 0.88
N PHE A 184 -14.54 -9.74 1.46
CA PHE A 184 -13.37 -10.17 2.19
C PHE A 184 -13.69 -10.54 3.64
N GLU A 185 -12.91 -11.48 4.19
CA GLU A 185 -12.81 -11.73 5.63
C GLU A 185 -11.66 -10.90 6.20
N PRO A 186 -11.93 -9.79 6.95
CA PRO A 186 -10.87 -8.89 7.39
C PRO A 186 -10.22 -9.32 8.69
N THR A 187 -8.92 -9.03 8.81
CA THR A 187 -8.12 -9.26 10.03
C THR A 187 -7.11 -8.11 10.20
N ILE A 188 -6.85 -7.71 11.43
CA ILE A 188 -5.78 -6.79 11.78
C ILE A 188 -4.52 -7.61 12.03
N LEU A 189 -3.49 -7.45 11.19
CA LEU A 189 -2.21 -8.16 11.32
C LEU A 189 -1.28 -7.49 12.33
N GLY A 190 -1.40 -6.18 12.51
CA GLY A 190 -0.58 -5.44 13.45
C GLY A 190 -1.08 -4.02 13.70
N GLN A 191 -0.66 -3.49 14.85
CA GLN A 191 -0.91 -2.12 15.28
C GLN A 191 0.38 -1.55 15.88
N GLU A 192 0.69 -0.29 15.60
CA GLU A 192 1.86 0.41 16.12
C GLU A 192 1.55 1.90 16.29
N THR A 193 1.95 2.47 17.42
CA THR A 193 1.94 3.92 17.62
C THR A 193 3.17 4.53 16.96
N GLN A 194 2.97 5.47 16.04
CA GLN A 194 4.04 6.16 15.31
C GLN A 194 3.97 7.67 15.54
N ALA A 195 5.06 8.38 15.26
CA ALA A 195 5.04 9.85 15.25
C ALA A 195 3.98 10.36 14.26
N PHE A 196 3.24 11.39 14.65
CA PHE A 196 2.26 12.00 13.76
C PHE A 196 2.96 12.60 12.53
N PRO A 197 2.49 12.34 11.30
CA PRO A 197 3.16 12.79 10.10
C PRO A 197 3.21 14.32 9.99
N ARG A 198 4.38 14.88 9.65
CA ARG A 198 4.57 16.34 9.55
C ARG A 198 3.52 17.01 8.66
N ILE A 199 3.22 16.42 7.50
CA ILE A 199 2.21 16.93 6.56
C ILE A 199 0.81 16.97 7.19
N GLY A 200 0.52 16.10 8.15
CA GLY A 200 -0.77 16.05 8.84
C GLY A 200 -1.02 17.27 9.71
N TYR A 201 0.03 17.91 10.24
CA TYR A 201 -0.15 19.14 11.02
C TYR A 201 -0.75 20.29 10.19
N GLU A 202 -0.37 20.39 8.91
CA GLU A 202 -0.90 21.40 8.01
C GLU A 202 -2.39 21.18 7.68
N ARG A 203 -2.91 19.99 7.96
CA ARG A 203 -4.26 19.50 7.62
C ARG A 203 -5.05 19.04 8.85
N ILE A 204 -4.56 19.34 10.06
CA ILE A 204 -5.05 18.71 11.29
C ILE A 204 -6.55 18.93 11.53
N GLU A 205 -7.07 20.13 11.26
CA GLU A 205 -8.50 20.42 11.44
C GLU A 205 -9.37 19.61 10.46
N HIS A 206 -8.90 19.46 9.22
CA HIS A 206 -9.57 18.64 8.23
C HIS A 206 -9.56 17.15 8.62
N ILE A 207 -8.41 16.65 9.09
CA ILE A 207 -8.27 15.26 9.55
C ILE A 207 -9.19 15.00 10.76
N ARG A 208 -9.25 15.92 11.73
CA ARG A 208 -10.15 15.80 12.89
C ARG A 208 -11.63 15.75 12.50
N ALA A 209 -12.02 16.56 11.52
CA ALA A 209 -13.40 16.55 11.04
C ALA A 209 -13.80 15.21 10.40
N LEU A 210 -12.83 14.43 9.93
CA LEU A 210 -13.02 13.11 9.31
C LEU A 210 -12.81 11.95 10.30
N ASP A 211 -12.18 12.20 11.45
CA ASP A 211 -11.84 11.17 12.45
C ASP A 211 -13.09 10.73 13.25
N ALA A 212 -13.95 9.96 12.62
CA ALA A 212 -15.21 9.51 13.20
C ALA A 212 -15.03 8.58 14.43
N GLU A 213 -13.85 7.98 14.60
CA GLU A 213 -13.54 7.11 15.74
C GLU A 213 -12.84 7.84 16.88
N ALA A 214 -12.66 9.17 16.77
CA ALA A 214 -12.02 10.04 17.76
C ALA A 214 -10.63 9.51 18.22
N THR A 215 -9.83 9.08 17.28
CA THR A 215 -8.48 8.51 17.52
C THR A 215 -7.45 9.59 17.81
N LEU A 216 -7.71 10.84 17.40
CA LEU A 216 -6.85 11.99 17.63
C LEU A 216 -7.37 12.83 18.80
N PRO A 217 -6.49 13.55 19.52
CA PRO A 217 -6.92 14.49 20.55
C PRO A 217 -7.79 15.60 19.93
N PRO A 218 -8.89 16.02 20.59
CA PRO A 218 -9.84 17.00 20.04
C PRO A 218 -9.22 18.39 19.90
N HIS A 219 -8.14 18.68 20.65
CA HIS A 219 -7.43 19.96 20.65
C HIS A 219 -5.92 19.74 20.69
N GLY A 220 -5.15 20.79 20.34
CA GLY A 220 -3.69 20.76 20.35
C GLY A 220 -3.09 19.97 19.20
N TRP A 221 -1.83 19.67 19.28
CA TRP A 221 -1.08 18.95 18.25
C TRP A 221 -0.85 17.51 18.68
N PRO A 222 -1.36 16.49 17.94
CA PRO A 222 -1.08 15.10 18.27
C PRO A 222 0.40 14.81 18.10
N ALA A 223 1.04 14.21 19.11
CA ALA A 223 2.43 13.76 19.01
C ALA A 223 2.53 12.47 18.20
N THR A 224 1.51 11.63 18.28
CA THR A 224 1.49 10.28 17.71
C THR A 224 0.18 9.98 17.00
N VAL A 225 0.19 8.91 16.21
CA VAL A 225 -0.97 8.34 15.52
C VAL A 225 -0.86 6.82 15.52
N GLU A 226 -1.98 6.15 15.68
CA GLU A 226 -2.05 4.70 15.49
C GLU A 226 -1.97 4.35 14.01
N ARG A 227 -1.19 3.33 13.72
CA ARG A 227 -1.05 2.74 12.39
C ARG A 227 -1.36 1.26 12.43
N TYR A 228 -2.11 0.79 11.46
CA TYR A 228 -2.53 -0.61 11.35
C TYR A 228 -2.00 -1.23 10.07
N VAL A 229 -1.82 -2.55 10.08
CA VAL A 229 -1.75 -3.38 8.87
C VAL A 229 -3.00 -4.25 8.88
N VAL A 230 -3.79 -4.11 7.83
CA VAL A 230 -5.08 -4.80 7.66
C VAL A 230 -4.97 -5.79 6.52
N GLN A 231 -5.51 -6.98 6.71
CA GLN A 231 -5.64 -8.01 5.70
C GLN A 231 -7.11 -8.28 5.41
N GLY A 232 -7.47 -8.43 4.15
CA GLY A 232 -8.70 -9.06 3.69
C GLY A 232 -8.39 -10.41 3.04
N ALA A 233 -8.88 -11.51 3.59
CA ALA A 233 -8.77 -12.82 2.98
C ALA A 233 -9.90 -13.00 1.95
N TRP A 234 -9.55 -13.41 0.71
CA TRP A 234 -10.48 -13.60 -0.38
C TRP A 234 -10.84 -15.07 -0.54
N GLN A 235 -12.10 -15.42 -0.33
CA GLN A 235 -12.56 -16.80 -0.47
C GLN A 235 -12.91 -17.20 -1.92
N GLY A 236 -12.85 -16.24 -2.85
CA GLY A 236 -13.41 -16.39 -4.18
C GLY A 236 -14.92 -16.07 -4.19
N THR A 237 -15.47 -15.85 -5.37
CA THR A 237 -16.94 -15.80 -5.52
C THR A 237 -17.47 -17.18 -5.23
N GLY A 238 -18.01 -17.40 -4.03
CA GLY A 238 -18.70 -18.65 -3.70
C GLY A 238 -19.70 -18.96 -4.81
N GLN A 239 -19.63 -20.16 -5.37
CA GLN A 239 -20.70 -20.66 -6.23
C GLN A 239 -21.99 -20.45 -5.45
N GLY A 240 -22.92 -19.70 -6.05
CA GLY A 240 -24.20 -19.38 -5.45
C GLY A 240 -24.80 -20.61 -4.80
N THR A 241 -25.29 -20.45 -3.59
CA THR A 241 -26.16 -21.41 -2.92
C THR A 241 -27.11 -21.95 -3.95
N ARG A 242 -26.92 -23.23 -4.35
CA ARG A 242 -27.95 -23.98 -5.04
C ARG A 242 -29.19 -23.85 -4.15
N THR A 243 -30.15 -23.05 -4.57
CA THR A 243 -31.50 -23.17 -4.07
C THR A 243 -31.92 -24.60 -4.39
N GLU A 244 -31.94 -25.46 -3.39
CA GLU A 244 -32.63 -26.74 -3.49
C GLU A 244 -34.07 -26.40 -3.83
N ASP A 245 -34.48 -26.80 -5.01
CA ASP A 245 -35.86 -26.79 -5.48
C ASP A 245 -36.65 -27.82 -4.62
N PRO A 246 -37.62 -27.39 -3.77
CA PRO A 246 -38.40 -28.32 -2.97
C PRO A 246 -39.58 -28.84 -3.79
N ALA A 247 -39.30 -29.58 -4.87
CA ALA A 247 -40.31 -30.28 -5.62
C ALA A 247 -39.76 -31.54 -6.30
N ARG A 248 -39.64 -32.63 -5.52
CA ARG A 248 -39.83 -34.02 -5.97
C ARG A 248 -40.21 -34.90 -4.80
#